data_e541d15fe82b32b964dfd4edadc3b9eb
#
_entry.id   e541d15fe82b32b964dfd4edadc3b9eb
#
_cell.length_a   1.000
_cell.length_b   1.000
_cell.length_c   1.000
_cell.angle_alpha   90.00
_cell.angle_beta   90.00
_cell.angle_gamma   90.00
#
_symmetry.space_group_name_H-M   'P 1'
#
loop_
_entity.id
_entity.type
_entity.pdbx_description
1 polymer ?
#
loop_
_entity_poly.entity_id
_entity_poly.type
_entity_poly.pdbx_seq_one_letter_code
_entity_poly.pdbx_strand_id
1 'polypeptide(L)'
;MWKEVNYKEDSNDLLVPNITHKINPAEIESIEDNSIAQEIGFESGDSIISINGKKPRDLIDYQILISEEILDISVLDKNHEIHNISIEKDQDVNLGINFKDALFDSIKQCNNRCPFCFIDQQPSGKRKSLYIKDDDYRLSFLYGSYLTLTNLKKEDWERISSQKLSPLFISVHATDPNTREKLLKN
;
A
#
# COMPACT_ATOMS: atom_id res chain seq x y z
N MET A 1 -12.36 24.60 12.20
CA MET A 1 -12.06 24.79 13.64
C MET A 1 -11.92 23.40 14.23
N TRP A 2 -10.68 22.95 14.41
CA TRP A 2 -10.29 21.59 14.81
C TRP A 2 -10.59 21.36 16.30
N LYS A 3 -11.16 20.22 16.67
CA LYS A 3 -11.43 19.86 18.07
C LYS A 3 -10.37 18.87 18.58
N GLU A 4 -9.67 19.24 19.64
CA GLU A 4 -8.76 18.34 20.38
C GLU A 4 -9.55 17.33 21.24
N VAL A 5 -9.17 16.05 21.19
CA VAL A 5 -9.72 14.99 22.05
C VAL A 5 -8.60 14.14 22.66
N ASN A 6 -8.71 13.86 23.95
CA ASN A 6 -7.75 13.13 24.79
C ASN A 6 -7.82 11.60 24.62
N TYR A 7 -6.65 10.96 24.65
CA TYR A 7 -6.41 9.52 24.45
C TYR A 7 -6.96 8.62 25.57
N LYS A 8 -7.44 7.42 25.17
CA LYS A 8 -7.37 6.19 25.98
C LYS A 8 -6.84 5.06 25.08
N GLU A 9 -5.80 4.37 25.60
CA GLU A 9 -5.27 3.15 25.00
C GLU A 9 -6.19 1.97 25.31
N ASP A 10 -6.71 1.29 24.28
CA ASP A 10 -7.14 -0.11 24.36
C ASP A 10 -6.87 -0.80 23.04
N SER A 11 -6.16 -1.95 23.14
CA SER A 11 -5.55 -2.69 22.04
C SER A 11 -6.56 -3.63 21.36
N ASN A 12 -6.83 -3.38 20.08
CA ASN A 12 -7.22 -4.45 19.15
C ASN A 12 -6.13 -4.62 18.10
N ASP A 13 -5.51 -5.82 18.09
CA ASP A 13 -4.43 -6.17 17.15
C ASP A 13 -4.98 -6.29 15.73
N LEU A 14 -5.03 -5.16 15.01
CA LEU A 14 -5.22 -5.17 13.57
C LEU A 14 -4.06 -5.89 12.88
N LEU A 15 -4.38 -6.58 11.80
CA LEU A 15 -3.47 -7.41 10.99
C LEU A 15 -2.33 -6.63 10.28
N VAL A 16 -2.06 -5.38 10.70
CA VAL A 16 -0.99 -4.54 10.15
C VAL A 16 0.25 -4.65 11.05
N PRO A 17 1.29 -5.38 10.66
CA PRO A 17 2.50 -5.54 11.45
C PRO A 17 3.34 -4.27 11.51
N ASN A 18 4.04 -4.04 12.63
CA ASN A 18 5.07 -3.01 12.76
C ASN A 18 6.33 -3.42 11.99
N ILE A 19 6.51 -2.91 10.77
CA ILE A 19 7.71 -3.19 9.95
C ILE A 19 8.58 -1.94 9.86
N THR A 20 9.90 -2.14 10.01
CA THR A 20 10.93 -1.08 10.05
C THR A 20 11.35 -0.52 8.67
N HIS A 21 10.53 -0.67 7.61
CA HIS A 21 10.80 -0.04 6.33
C HIS A 21 10.40 1.45 6.37
N LYS A 22 11.15 2.28 5.65
CA LYS A 22 10.80 3.70 5.51
C LYS A 22 9.47 3.82 4.75
N ILE A 23 8.40 4.03 5.48
CA ILE A 23 7.08 4.29 4.94
C ILE A 23 6.96 5.81 4.81
N ASN A 24 6.67 6.29 3.61
CA ASN A 24 6.38 7.70 3.39
C ASN A 24 4.94 7.98 3.81
N PRO A 25 4.62 9.22 4.23
CA PRO A 25 3.22 9.62 4.40
C PRO A 25 2.43 9.43 3.10
N ALA A 26 1.18 8.98 3.21
CA ALA A 26 0.33 8.70 2.07
C ALA A 26 -0.24 10.03 1.51
N GLU A 27 0.32 10.52 0.40
CA GLU A 27 -0.07 11.79 -0.23
C GLU A 27 -1.45 11.70 -0.88
N ILE A 28 -2.34 12.60 -0.50
CA ILE A 28 -3.70 12.73 -1.02
C ILE A 28 -3.66 13.40 -2.38
N GLU A 29 -4.17 12.73 -3.42
CA GLU A 29 -4.30 13.30 -4.76
C GLU A 29 -5.58 14.11 -4.91
N SER A 30 -6.70 13.55 -4.44
CA SER A 30 -8.00 14.21 -4.50
C SER A 30 -8.94 13.71 -3.41
N ILE A 31 -9.95 14.52 -3.11
CA ILE A 31 -11.03 14.21 -2.17
C ILE A 31 -12.35 14.12 -2.96
N GLU A 32 -13.15 13.13 -2.62
CA GLU A 32 -14.48 12.97 -3.21
C GLU A 32 -15.47 13.99 -2.66
N ASP A 33 -16.34 14.50 -3.52
CA ASP A 33 -17.38 15.44 -3.12
C ASP A 33 -18.38 14.80 -2.14
N ASN A 34 -18.79 15.56 -1.13
CA ASN A 34 -19.71 15.13 -0.07
C ASN A 34 -19.19 13.94 0.75
N SER A 35 -17.88 13.77 0.84
CA SER A 35 -17.22 12.74 1.64
C SER A 35 -16.90 13.22 3.06
N ILE A 36 -16.64 12.26 3.96
CA ILE A 36 -16.15 12.56 5.32
C ILE A 36 -14.85 13.37 5.27
N ALA A 37 -13.93 13.01 4.36
CA ALA A 37 -12.66 13.72 4.19
C ALA A 37 -12.86 15.19 3.82
N GLN A 38 -13.85 15.49 2.96
CA GLN A 38 -14.20 16.87 2.61
C GLN A 38 -14.81 17.62 3.80
N GLU A 39 -15.72 16.99 4.55
CA GLU A 39 -16.36 17.61 5.72
C GLU A 39 -15.38 17.97 6.84
N ILE A 40 -14.35 17.16 7.05
CA ILE A 40 -13.31 17.41 8.05
C ILE A 40 -12.19 18.32 7.55
N GLY A 41 -12.19 18.68 6.26
CA GLY A 41 -11.31 19.69 5.68
C GLY A 41 -9.97 19.15 5.18
N PHE A 42 -9.88 17.89 4.79
CA PHE A 42 -8.70 17.38 4.06
C PHE A 42 -8.64 17.99 2.68
N GLU A 43 -7.42 18.18 2.18
CA GLU A 43 -7.16 18.76 0.87
C GLU A 43 -6.16 17.92 0.07
N SER A 44 -6.21 18.08 -1.26
CA SER A 44 -5.18 17.53 -2.15
C SER A 44 -3.80 18.08 -1.77
N GLY A 45 -2.80 17.20 -1.64
CA GLY A 45 -1.44 17.52 -1.18
C GLY A 45 -1.20 17.31 0.32
N ASP A 46 -2.23 17.15 1.13
CA ASP A 46 -2.08 16.64 2.50
C ASP A 46 -1.58 15.20 2.46
N SER A 47 -1.02 14.72 3.57
CA SER A 47 -0.49 13.37 3.64
C SER A 47 -0.86 12.67 4.95
N ILE A 48 -1.44 11.47 4.86
CA ILE A 48 -1.74 10.66 6.05
C ILE A 48 -0.44 10.06 6.59
N ILE A 49 -0.13 10.36 7.84
CA ILE A 49 1.03 9.82 8.56
C ILE A 49 0.68 8.48 9.22
N SER A 50 -0.45 8.45 9.94
CA SER A 50 -0.89 7.25 10.66
C SER A 50 -2.40 7.26 10.88
N ILE A 51 -2.97 6.07 11.05
CA ILE A 51 -4.36 5.82 11.44
C ILE A 51 -4.31 4.86 12.63
N ASN A 52 -4.95 5.23 13.75
CA ASN A 52 -4.91 4.48 15.01
C ASN A 52 -3.48 4.09 15.44
N GLY A 53 -2.53 5.05 15.29
CA GLY A 53 -1.10 4.86 15.60
C GLY A 53 -0.33 3.99 14.61
N LYS A 54 -0.96 3.43 13.58
CA LYS A 54 -0.32 2.56 12.57
C LYS A 54 -0.11 3.33 11.27
N LYS A 55 1.08 3.16 10.65
CA LYS A 55 1.41 3.76 9.36
C LYS A 55 0.96 2.82 8.23
N PRO A 56 0.03 3.23 7.36
CA PRO A 56 -0.33 2.43 6.20
C PRO A 56 0.87 2.33 5.24
N ARG A 57 1.17 1.14 4.73
CA ARG A 57 2.25 0.90 3.75
C ARG A 57 1.74 1.01 2.31
N ASP A 58 0.44 0.85 2.14
CA ASP A 58 -0.24 0.78 0.86
C ASP A 58 -1.76 0.94 1.03
N LEU A 59 -2.48 0.95 -0.08
CA LEU A 59 -3.95 1.03 -0.08
C LEU A 59 -4.63 -0.12 0.67
N ILE A 60 -4.01 -1.31 0.74
CA ILE A 60 -4.59 -2.45 1.44
C ILE A 60 -4.58 -2.18 2.95
N ASP A 61 -3.43 -1.75 3.49
CA ASP A 61 -3.33 -1.36 4.91
C ASP A 61 -4.28 -0.20 5.21
N TYR A 62 -4.36 0.80 4.32
CA TYR A 62 -5.29 1.92 4.47
C TYR A 62 -6.74 1.42 4.59
N GLN A 63 -7.21 0.58 3.67
CA GLN A 63 -8.57 0.05 3.70
C GLN A 63 -8.89 -0.75 4.97
N ILE A 64 -7.92 -1.55 5.44
CA ILE A 64 -8.06 -2.29 6.69
C ILE A 64 -8.16 -1.33 7.89
N LEU A 65 -7.31 -0.30 7.94
CA LEU A 65 -7.27 0.65 9.05
C LEU A 65 -8.53 1.51 9.12
N ILE A 66 -9.08 1.91 7.98
CA ILE A 66 -10.31 2.72 7.95
C ILE A 66 -11.59 1.90 8.14
N SER A 67 -11.52 0.58 8.25
CA SER A 67 -12.71 -0.24 8.49
C SER A 67 -13.24 -0.13 9.94
N GLU A 68 -12.51 0.50 10.84
CA GLU A 68 -12.97 0.74 12.21
C GLU A 68 -13.95 1.94 12.29
N GLU A 69 -14.79 1.92 13.32
CA GLU A 69 -15.79 2.98 13.58
C GLU A 69 -15.16 4.25 14.14
N ILE A 70 -14.09 4.11 14.94
CA ILE A 70 -13.36 5.22 15.54
C ILE A 70 -11.96 5.27 14.95
N LEU A 71 -11.62 6.40 14.36
CA LEU A 71 -10.33 6.62 13.69
C LEU A 71 -9.61 7.83 14.28
N ASP A 72 -8.40 7.61 14.79
CA ASP A 72 -7.45 8.66 15.14
C ASP A 72 -6.45 8.82 14.00
N ILE A 73 -6.59 9.86 13.22
CA ILE A 73 -5.77 10.10 12.02
C ILE A 73 -4.79 11.24 12.27
N SER A 74 -3.49 10.97 12.05
CA SER A 74 -2.46 11.99 12.00
C SER A 74 -2.19 12.39 10.55
N VAL A 75 -2.33 13.66 10.23
CA VAL A 75 -2.19 14.22 8.89
C VAL A 75 -1.12 15.30 8.89
N LEU A 76 -0.26 15.30 7.88
CA LEU A 76 0.66 16.37 7.56
C LEU A 76 0.02 17.24 6.49
N ASP A 77 -0.20 18.51 6.77
CA ASP A 77 -0.74 19.46 5.81
C ASP A 77 0.33 20.01 4.85
N LYS A 78 -0.09 20.83 3.90
CA LYS A 78 0.80 21.50 2.90
C LYS A 78 1.81 22.47 3.53
N ASN A 79 1.56 22.94 4.76
CA ASN A 79 2.45 23.84 5.49
C ASN A 79 3.45 23.05 6.37
N HIS A 80 3.43 21.72 6.28
CA HIS A 80 4.20 20.79 7.12
C HIS A 80 3.83 20.84 8.60
N GLU A 81 2.58 21.17 8.91
CA GLU A 81 2.01 21.07 10.27
C GLU A 81 1.29 19.73 10.43
N ILE A 82 1.42 19.14 11.62
CA ILE A 82 0.76 17.87 11.94
C ILE A 82 -0.54 18.14 12.68
N HIS A 83 -1.63 17.60 12.14
CA HIS A 83 -2.96 17.64 12.73
C HIS A 83 -3.37 16.23 13.15
N ASN A 84 -3.95 16.12 14.36
CA ASN A 84 -4.53 14.87 14.84
C ASN A 84 -6.05 15.03 14.90
N ILE A 85 -6.75 14.13 14.22
CA ILE A 85 -8.20 14.22 14.02
C ILE A 85 -8.82 12.91 14.47
N SER A 86 -9.83 12.98 15.33
CA SER A 86 -10.63 11.82 15.71
C SER A 86 -11.96 11.87 14.95
N ILE A 87 -12.32 10.75 14.32
CA ILE A 87 -13.51 10.59 13.49
C ILE A 87 -14.29 9.40 14.01
N GLU A 88 -15.60 9.58 14.19
CA GLU A 88 -16.56 8.51 14.41
C GLU A 88 -17.41 8.34 13.15
N LYS A 89 -17.50 7.12 12.62
CA LYS A 89 -18.23 6.79 11.39
C LYS A 89 -18.77 5.37 11.43
N ASP A 90 -19.72 5.06 10.59
CA ASP A 90 -20.13 3.67 10.37
C ASP A 90 -19.00 2.85 9.74
N GLN A 91 -18.88 1.58 10.13
CA GLN A 91 -17.77 0.68 9.77
C GLN A 91 -17.50 0.61 8.26
N ASP A 92 -18.54 0.53 7.45
CA ASP A 92 -18.44 0.33 5.98
C ASP A 92 -18.33 1.65 5.19
N VAL A 93 -18.35 2.82 5.85
CA VAL A 93 -18.27 4.10 5.17
C VAL A 93 -16.82 4.46 4.85
N ASN A 94 -16.55 4.77 3.58
CA ASN A 94 -15.25 5.24 3.12
C ASN A 94 -15.05 6.72 3.48
N LEU A 95 -13.81 7.13 3.70
CA LEU A 95 -13.47 8.54 3.93
C LEU A 95 -13.56 9.41 2.67
N GLY A 96 -13.52 8.80 1.47
CA GLY A 96 -13.53 9.51 0.19
C GLY A 96 -12.18 10.14 -0.17
N ILE A 97 -11.08 9.45 0.13
CA ILE A 97 -9.72 9.89 -0.16
C ILE A 97 -9.16 9.07 -1.32
N ASN A 98 -8.67 9.76 -2.36
CA ASN A 98 -7.88 9.17 -3.43
C ASN A 98 -6.41 9.54 -3.24
N PHE A 99 -5.53 8.55 -3.28
CA PHE A 99 -4.09 8.74 -3.09
C PHE A 99 -3.36 8.79 -4.43
N LYS A 100 -2.27 9.54 -4.46
CA LYS A 100 -1.38 9.66 -5.61
C LYS A 100 -0.72 8.33 -6.00
N ASP A 101 -0.36 7.53 -5.02
CA ASP A 101 0.28 6.23 -5.19
C ASP A 101 -0.50 5.15 -4.42
N ALA A 102 -0.48 3.92 -4.94
CA ALA A 102 -1.06 2.77 -4.25
C ALA A 102 -0.13 2.18 -3.18
N LEU A 103 1.17 2.46 -3.27
CA LEU A 103 2.21 1.97 -2.39
C LEU A 103 2.91 3.16 -1.73
N PHE A 104 2.86 3.25 -0.40
CA PHE A 104 3.42 4.36 0.38
C PHE A 104 4.85 4.06 0.87
N ASP A 105 5.30 2.82 0.71
CA ASP A 105 6.70 2.42 0.86
C ASP A 105 7.40 2.32 -0.50
N SER A 106 8.10 1.25 -0.78
CA SER A 106 8.73 1.00 -2.08
C SER A 106 8.11 -0.20 -2.76
N ILE A 107 8.04 -0.16 -4.10
CA ILE A 107 7.64 -1.29 -4.92
C ILE A 107 8.64 -2.46 -4.76
N LYS A 108 8.13 -3.68 -4.64
CA LYS A 108 8.95 -4.89 -4.70
C LYS A 108 9.30 -5.18 -6.14
N GLN A 109 10.60 -5.13 -6.43
CA GLN A 109 11.10 -5.38 -7.77
C GLN A 109 11.46 -6.86 -7.97
N CYS A 110 11.26 -7.32 -9.20
CA CYS A 110 11.66 -8.66 -9.63
C CYS A 110 13.18 -8.82 -9.55
N ASN A 111 13.63 -9.89 -8.92
CA ASN A 111 15.04 -10.27 -8.80
C ASN A 111 15.48 -11.31 -9.83
N ASN A 112 14.58 -11.75 -10.72
CA ASN A 112 14.86 -12.73 -11.76
C ASN A 112 15.74 -12.16 -12.88
N ARG A 113 16.46 -13.06 -13.57
CA ARG A 113 17.31 -12.75 -14.72
C ARG A 113 16.90 -13.55 -15.97
N CYS A 114 15.60 -13.55 -16.25
CA CYS A 114 15.03 -14.32 -17.36
C CYS A 114 15.64 -13.89 -18.70
N PRO A 115 16.07 -14.83 -19.55
CA PRO A 115 16.63 -14.50 -20.88
C PRO A 115 15.57 -13.85 -21.81
N PHE A 116 14.31 -14.00 -21.51
CA PHE A 116 13.16 -13.44 -22.24
C PHE A 116 12.55 -12.20 -21.56
N CYS A 117 13.22 -11.60 -20.56
CA CYS A 117 12.68 -10.44 -19.85
C CYS A 117 12.56 -9.23 -20.79
N PHE A 118 11.33 -8.82 -21.10
CA PHE A 118 11.08 -7.70 -22.01
C PHE A 118 11.54 -6.35 -21.42
N ILE A 119 11.64 -6.22 -20.09
CA ILE A 119 12.19 -5.04 -19.46
C ILE A 119 13.70 -4.93 -19.67
N ASP A 120 14.44 -6.06 -19.52
CA ASP A 120 15.89 -6.08 -19.75
C ASP A 120 16.26 -5.87 -21.23
N GLN A 121 15.32 -6.09 -22.14
CA GLN A 121 15.48 -5.89 -23.59
C GLN A 121 15.15 -4.46 -24.02
N GLN A 122 14.70 -3.57 -23.11
CA GLN A 122 14.42 -2.20 -23.46
C GLN A 122 15.69 -1.43 -23.85
N PRO A 123 15.63 -0.61 -24.92
CA PRO A 123 16.77 0.22 -25.31
C PRO A 123 17.19 1.16 -24.17
N SER A 124 18.49 1.31 -23.96
CA SER A 124 19.04 2.22 -22.93
C SER A 124 18.67 3.68 -23.19
N GLY A 125 18.68 4.51 -22.13
CA GLY A 125 18.48 5.95 -22.20
C GLY A 125 17.03 6.42 -22.36
N LYS A 126 16.04 5.55 -22.08
CA LYS A 126 14.63 5.91 -22.04
C LYS A 126 14.22 6.38 -20.65
N ARG A 127 12.96 6.81 -20.48
CA ARG A 127 12.42 7.23 -19.17
C ARG A 127 12.55 6.10 -18.13
N LYS A 128 12.89 6.45 -16.90
CA LYS A 128 13.16 5.49 -15.81
C LYS A 128 12.01 4.51 -15.54
N SER A 129 10.77 4.94 -15.72
CA SER A 129 9.59 4.10 -15.50
C SER A 129 9.51 2.86 -16.41
N LEU A 130 10.20 2.88 -17.59
CA LEU A 130 10.24 1.73 -18.48
C LEU A 130 11.16 0.59 -18.01
N TYR A 131 11.98 0.85 -16.99
CA TYR A 131 12.92 -0.14 -16.46
C TYR A 131 12.50 -0.70 -15.10
N ILE A 132 11.30 -0.35 -14.63
CA ILE A 132 10.75 -0.89 -13.38
C ILE A 132 10.27 -2.31 -13.65
N LYS A 133 10.89 -3.27 -12.99
CA LYS A 133 10.48 -4.68 -12.98
C LYS A 133 9.59 -4.91 -11.76
N ASP A 134 8.31 -4.59 -11.87
CA ASP A 134 7.38 -4.86 -10.79
C ASP A 134 7.18 -6.37 -10.60
N ASP A 135 7.20 -6.81 -9.35
CA ASP A 135 6.90 -8.18 -8.93
C ASP A 135 6.29 -8.12 -7.52
N ASP A 136 5.34 -7.18 -7.36
CA ASP A 136 4.74 -6.83 -6.08
C ASP A 136 3.35 -7.45 -5.94
N TYR A 137 3.19 -8.34 -4.95
CA TYR A 137 1.92 -9.05 -4.72
C TYR A 137 0.76 -8.10 -4.41
N ARG A 138 1.04 -6.89 -3.88
CA ARG A 138 0.02 -5.87 -3.61
C ARG A 138 -0.57 -5.32 -4.90
N LEU A 139 0.27 -5.06 -5.91
CA LEU A 139 -0.18 -4.63 -7.23
C LEU A 139 -0.93 -5.75 -7.97
N SER A 140 -0.54 -7.01 -7.73
CA SER A 140 -1.31 -8.15 -8.24
C SER A 140 -2.72 -8.19 -7.65
N PHE A 141 -2.84 -8.03 -6.34
CA PHE A 141 -4.13 -7.99 -5.65
C PHE A 141 -4.99 -6.79 -6.06
N LEU A 142 -4.40 -5.58 -6.09
CA LEU A 142 -5.14 -4.32 -6.36
C LEU A 142 -5.51 -4.16 -7.83
N TYR A 143 -4.63 -4.56 -8.76
CA TYR A 143 -4.75 -4.22 -10.19
C TYR A 143 -4.60 -5.39 -11.14
N GLY A 144 -4.41 -6.61 -10.65
CA GLY A 144 -4.26 -7.79 -11.48
C GLY A 144 -2.89 -7.92 -12.18
N SER A 145 -1.86 -7.21 -11.72
CA SER A 145 -0.50 -7.35 -12.25
C SER A 145 0.02 -8.78 -12.05
N TYR A 146 0.69 -9.32 -13.05
CA TYR A 146 1.31 -10.65 -12.96
C TYR A 146 2.58 -10.60 -12.12
N LEU A 147 2.79 -11.63 -11.29
CA LEU A 147 3.97 -11.77 -10.43
C LEU A 147 4.57 -13.18 -10.51
N THR A 148 5.84 -13.29 -10.14
CA THR A 148 6.56 -14.56 -10.20
C THR A 148 6.60 -15.32 -8.87
N LEU A 149 6.31 -14.67 -7.75
CA LEU A 149 6.41 -15.18 -6.37
C LEU A 149 7.86 -15.55 -5.96
N THR A 150 8.88 -15.04 -6.65
CA THR A 150 10.27 -15.42 -6.37
C THR A 150 10.99 -14.49 -5.41
N ASN A 151 10.43 -13.31 -5.14
CA ASN A 151 11.00 -12.26 -4.28
C ASN A 151 10.28 -12.12 -2.94
N LEU A 152 9.35 -13.01 -2.60
CA LEU A 152 8.57 -12.94 -1.37
C LEU A 152 9.37 -13.45 -0.17
N LYS A 153 9.30 -12.71 0.93
CA LYS A 153 9.82 -13.09 2.23
C LYS A 153 8.74 -13.78 3.08
N LYS A 154 9.13 -14.32 4.22
CA LYS A 154 8.21 -14.97 5.15
C LYS A 154 7.08 -14.04 5.59
N GLU A 155 7.41 -12.79 5.90
CA GLU A 155 6.46 -11.76 6.32
C GLU A 155 5.43 -11.43 5.23
N ASP A 156 5.82 -11.51 3.96
CA ASP A 156 4.90 -11.32 2.82
C ASP A 156 3.88 -12.45 2.74
N TRP A 157 4.33 -13.70 2.90
CA TRP A 157 3.45 -14.87 2.92
C TRP A 157 2.48 -14.86 4.10
N GLU A 158 2.96 -14.47 5.28
CA GLU A 158 2.13 -14.28 6.47
C GLU A 158 1.05 -13.22 6.24
N ARG A 159 1.42 -12.09 5.61
CA ARG A 159 0.46 -11.03 5.27
C ARG A 159 -0.56 -11.48 4.23
N ILE A 160 -0.13 -12.09 3.14
CA ILE A 160 -1.03 -12.62 2.09
C ILE A 160 -2.08 -13.55 2.72
N SER A 161 -1.62 -14.45 3.61
CA SER A 161 -2.50 -15.41 4.27
C SER A 161 -3.44 -14.74 5.28
N SER A 162 -2.92 -13.90 6.18
CA SER A 162 -3.70 -13.28 7.26
C SER A 162 -4.72 -12.27 6.74
N GLN A 163 -4.34 -11.46 5.75
CA GLN A 163 -5.22 -10.47 5.10
C GLN A 163 -6.06 -11.09 3.96
N LYS A 164 -5.90 -12.40 3.68
CA LYS A 164 -6.66 -13.14 2.64
C LYS A 164 -6.58 -12.46 1.27
N LEU A 165 -5.39 -12.02 0.86
CA LEU A 165 -5.18 -11.32 -0.41
C LEU A 165 -5.36 -12.27 -1.60
N SER A 166 -6.54 -12.27 -2.19
CA SER A 166 -6.95 -13.13 -3.31
C SER A 166 -7.96 -12.38 -4.18
N PRO A 167 -7.88 -12.53 -5.52
CA PRO A 167 -6.92 -13.36 -6.26
C PRO A 167 -5.53 -12.73 -6.41
N LEU A 168 -4.51 -13.57 -6.66
CA LEU A 168 -3.20 -13.16 -7.13
C LEU A 168 -2.95 -13.77 -8.53
N PHE A 169 -2.34 -13.00 -9.42
CA PHE A 169 -2.11 -13.41 -10.81
C PHE A 169 -0.65 -13.83 -10.99
N ILE A 170 -0.42 -15.12 -11.27
CA ILE A 170 0.93 -15.71 -11.19
C ILE A 170 1.43 -16.14 -12.57
N SER A 171 2.63 -15.67 -12.94
CA SER A 171 3.39 -16.12 -14.10
C SER A 171 4.17 -17.39 -13.74
N VAL A 172 3.66 -18.56 -14.15
CA VAL A 172 4.24 -19.85 -13.79
C VAL A 172 5.47 -20.19 -14.64
N HIS A 173 5.47 -19.91 -15.94
CA HIS A 173 6.50 -20.18 -16.95
C HIS A 173 6.78 -21.67 -17.21
N ALA A 174 6.92 -22.47 -16.16
CA ALA A 174 7.06 -23.92 -16.22
C ALA A 174 6.51 -24.56 -14.95
N THR A 175 5.86 -25.72 -15.08
CA THR A 175 5.32 -26.49 -13.95
C THR A 175 6.37 -27.34 -13.27
N ASP A 176 7.43 -27.75 -14.01
CA ASP A 176 8.59 -28.42 -13.44
C ASP A 176 9.49 -27.40 -12.70
N PRO A 177 9.77 -27.59 -11.39
CA PRO A 177 10.53 -26.63 -10.59
C PRO A 177 11.95 -26.37 -11.13
N ASN A 178 12.66 -27.42 -11.57
CA ASN A 178 14.03 -27.28 -12.07
C ASN A 178 14.07 -26.50 -13.38
N THR A 179 13.10 -26.72 -14.25
CA THR A 179 12.95 -25.96 -15.50
C THR A 179 12.60 -24.51 -15.20
N ARG A 180 11.70 -24.27 -14.24
CA ARG A 180 11.31 -22.93 -13.82
C ARG A 180 12.49 -22.14 -13.25
N GLU A 181 13.29 -22.73 -12.36
CA GLU A 181 14.51 -22.14 -11.82
C GLU A 181 15.50 -21.75 -12.92
N LYS A 182 15.75 -22.66 -13.89
CA LYS A 182 16.63 -22.37 -15.03
C LYS A 182 16.12 -21.24 -15.92
N LEU A 183 14.81 -21.13 -16.13
CA LEU A 183 14.18 -20.07 -16.93
C LEU A 183 14.23 -18.72 -16.23
N LEU A 184 13.95 -18.68 -14.95
CA LEU A 184 13.91 -17.43 -14.17
C LEU A 184 15.31 -17.00 -13.73
N LYS A 185 16.27 -17.91 -13.65
CA LYS A 185 17.65 -17.68 -13.18
C LYS A 185 17.70 -17.00 -11.80
N ASN A 186 16.95 -17.54 -10.87
CA ASN A 186 16.85 -17.07 -9.49
C ASN A 186 17.14 -18.23 -8.54
#